data_b393ac17db330cebbb72696f18eba89a
#
_entry.id   b393ac17db330cebbb72696f18eba89a
#
_cell.length_a   1.000
_cell.length_b   1.000
_cell.length_c   1.000
_cell.angle_alpha   90.00
_cell.angle_beta   90.00
_cell.angle_gamma   90.00
#
_symmetry.space_group_name_H-M   'P 1'
#
loop_
_entity.id
_entity.type
_entity.pdbx_description
1 polymer ?
#
loop_
_entity_poly.entity_id
_entity_poly.type
_entity_poly.pdbx_seq_one_letter_code
_entity_poly.pdbx_strand_id
1 'polypeptide(L)'
;EKKRINLIVATSGDTGSAAINAVKRSKNINIFCLYPKGRISEFQRRQMSTVNQENIFLCEVEGTFDDCQKIVKDILKDTDYSMHNNISAVNSINWARIIIQSVYYFYTFINFTERASNKVNFSVPTGNFGDIYAGYVSYKMGLPINKLIVATNENDILNRFMKSGVYESKTVIKTSSPSMDIQVASNFERLLFDILNQSNTETKVSMENFEESGKISISEENLEKVREVFSSNSSSMDIVQNTIKSVKDNFSYV
;
A
#
# COMPACT_ATOMS: atom_id res chain seq x y z
N GLU A 1 -31.38 8.79 15.88
CA GLU A 1 -30.24 7.95 16.30
C GLU A 1 -29.15 7.98 15.26
N LYS A 2 -27.90 8.28 15.64
CA LYS A 2 -26.78 8.19 14.69
C LYS A 2 -26.55 6.70 14.38
N LYS A 3 -26.73 6.31 13.12
CA LYS A 3 -26.47 4.94 12.65
C LYS A 3 -25.01 4.56 12.98
N ARG A 4 -24.80 3.36 13.54
CA ARG A 4 -23.47 2.79 13.71
C ARG A 4 -22.89 2.39 12.37
N ILE A 5 -21.62 2.70 12.16
CA ILE A 5 -20.87 2.27 10.98
C ILE A 5 -20.04 1.05 11.38
N ASN A 6 -20.08 0.01 10.57
CA ASN A 6 -19.27 -1.19 10.72
C ASN A 6 -18.15 -1.15 9.69
N LEU A 7 -16.92 -0.87 10.14
CA LEU A 7 -15.74 -0.91 9.30
C LEU A 7 -15.21 -2.33 9.22
N ILE A 8 -14.89 -2.80 8.02
CA ILE A 8 -14.21 -4.08 7.81
C ILE A 8 -12.87 -3.83 7.13
N VAL A 9 -11.83 -4.49 7.59
CA VAL A 9 -10.48 -4.33 7.06
C VAL A 9 -9.75 -5.67 7.00
N ALA A 10 -9.18 -5.99 5.84
CA ALA A 10 -8.15 -7.01 5.74
C ALA A 10 -6.79 -6.32 5.92
N THR A 11 -5.95 -6.87 6.79
CA THR A 11 -4.66 -6.26 7.12
C THR A 11 -3.52 -7.26 7.13
N SER A 12 -2.36 -6.82 6.63
CA SER A 12 -1.07 -7.47 6.84
C SER A 12 -0.37 -7.01 8.13
N GLY A 13 -1.04 -6.17 8.94
CA GLY A 13 -0.60 -5.66 10.24
C GLY A 13 -0.75 -4.15 10.41
N ASP A 14 -0.09 -3.35 9.61
CA ASP A 14 0.03 -1.90 9.85
C ASP A 14 -1.28 -1.13 9.62
N THR A 15 -1.99 -1.42 8.55
CA THR A 15 -3.30 -0.77 8.28
C THR A 15 -4.31 -1.08 9.38
N GLY A 16 -4.34 -2.32 9.88
CA GLY A 16 -5.25 -2.73 10.95
C GLY A 16 -4.97 -2.00 12.25
N SER A 17 -3.71 -1.96 12.69
CA SER A 17 -3.31 -1.27 13.93
C SER A 17 -3.59 0.24 13.86
N ALA A 18 -3.33 0.87 12.73
CA ALA A 18 -3.65 2.28 12.49
C ALA A 18 -5.16 2.55 12.52
N ALA A 19 -5.96 1.72 11.83
CA ALA A 19 -7.42 1.84 11.81
C ALA A 19 -8.04 1.65 13.20
N ILE A 20 -7.60 0.65 13.96
CA ILE A 20 -8.01 0.42 15.35
C ILE A 20 -7.70 1.65 16.21
N ASN A 21 -6.48 2.17 16.12
CA ASN A 21 -6.08 3.34 16.89
C ASN A 21 -6.92 4.57 16.57
N ALA A 22 -7.30 4.76 15.30
CA ALA A 22 -8.15 5.87 14.88
C ALA A 22 -9.58 5.78 15.44
N VAL A 23 -10.15 4.57 15.56
CA VAL A 23 -11.56 4.39 15.93
C VAL A 23 -11.80 3.93 17.38
N LYS A 24 -10.76 3.57 18.12
CA LYS A 24 -10.89 2.97 19.48
C LYS A 24 -11.69 3.79 20.48
N ARG A 25 -11.83 5.09 20.27
CA ARG A 25 -12.62 6.00 21.13
C ARG A 25 -13.97 6.38 20.51
N SER A 26 -14.30 5.85 19.35
CA SER A 26 -15.55 6.18 18.66
C SER A 26 -16.70 5.35 19.21
N LYS A 27 -17.80 6.04 19.61
CA LYS A 27 -19.02 5.37 20.09
C LYS A 27 -19.91 4.86 18.95
N ASN A 28 -19.69 5.35 17.73
CA ASN A 28 -20.57 5.09 16.59
C ASN A 28 -19.88 4.26 15.49
N ILE A 29 -18.68 3.74 15.72
CA ILE A 29 -17.93 2.95 14.74
C ILE A 29 -17.49 1.66 15.41
N ASN A 30 -17.84 0.55 14.79
CA ASN A 30 -17.24 -0.75 15.07
C ASN A 30 -16.18 -1.03 14.02
N ILE A 31 -15.13 -1.78 14.35
CA ILE A 31 -14.14 -2.24 13.39
C ILE A 31 -13.89 -3.73 13.52
N PHE A 32 -13.95 -4.42 12.39
CA PHE A 32 -13.66 -5.84 12.22
C PHE A 32 -12.36 -5.98 11.43
N CYS A 33 -11.29 -6.38 12.11
CA CYS A 33 -9.96 -6.55 11.54
C CYS A 33 -9.70 -8.02 11.25
N LEU A 34 -9.63 -8.37 9.96
CA LEU A 34 -9.27 -9.69 9.49
C LEU A 34 -7.76 -9.73 9.21
N TYR A 35 -7.07 -10.70 9.78
CA TYR A 35 -5.64 -10.90 9.55
C TYR A 35 -5.28 -12.39 9.45
N PRO A 36 -4.27 -12.75 8.64
CA PRO A 36 -3.91 -14.15 8.43
C PRO A 36 -3.14 -14.69 9.63
N LYS A 37 -3.55 -15.84 10.13
CA LYS A 37 -2.96 -16.52 11.29
C LYS A 37 -1.49 -16.82 11.07
N GLY A 38 -0.66 -16.38 12.01
CA GLY A 38 0.78 -16.61 11.98
C GLY A 38 1.53 -15.95 10.83
N ARG A 39 0.89 -15.03 10.07
CA ARG A 39 1.48 -14.35 8.91
C ARG A 39 1.62 -12.84 9.07
N ILE A 40 1.42 -12.33 10.25
CA ILE A 40 1.80 -10.97 10.67
C ILE A 40 2.85 -11.06 11.77
N SER A 41 3.62 -9.99 11.99
CA SER A 41 4.60 -9.99 13.06
C SER A 41 3.92 -10.01 14.44
N GLU A 42 4.57 -10.62 15.43
CA GLU A 42 4.05 -10.65 16.80
C GLU A 42 3.89 -9.23 17.36
N PHE A 43 4.75 -8.31 16.95
CA PHE A 43 4.63 -6.90 17.32
C PHE A 43 3.33 -6.27 16.79
N GLN A 44 3.04 -6.45 15.50
CA GLN A 44 1.80 -5.96 14.87
C GLN A 44 0.55 -6.60 15.48
N ARG A 45 0.62 -7.92 15.74
CA ARG A 45 -0.46 -8.63 16.42
C ARG A 45 -0.74 -8.04 17.80
N ARG A 46 0.28 -7.78 18.58
CA ARG A 46 0.16 -7.16 19.90
C ARG A 46 -0.39 -5.73 19.83
N GLN A 47 0.06 -4.92 18.88
CA GLN A 47 -0.47 -3.57 18.69
C GLN A 47 -1.99 -3.57 18.50
N MET A 48 -2.55 -4.56 17.83
CA MET A 48 -3.99 -4.70 17.66
C MET A 48 -4.68 -5.32 18.87
N SER A 49 -4.15 -6.41 19.40
CA SER A 49 -4.82 -7.22 20.44
C SER A 49 -4.78 -6.62 21.84
N THR A 50 -3.88 -5.69 22.12
CA THR A 50 -3.81 -5.00 23.40
C THR A 50 -4.82 -3.85 23.55
N VAL A 51 -5.49 -3.47 22.47
CA VAL A 51 -6.53 -2.46 22.51
C VAL A 51 -7.86 -3.09 22.95
N ASN A 52 -8.13 -3.04 24.25
CA ASN A 52 -9.35 -3.61 24.83
C ASN A 52 -10.50 -2.58 24.78
N GLN A 53 -11.31 -2.61 23.73
CA GLN A 53 -12.47 -1.75 23.52
C GLN A 53 -13.62 -2.57 22.94
N GLU A 54 -14.85 -2.28 23.34
CA GLU A 54 -16.06 -3.02 22.95
C GLU A 54 -16.40 -2.92 21.45
N ASN A 55 -15.84 -1.94 20.75
CA ASN A 55 -16.08 -1.68 19.33
C ASN A 55 -14.99 -2.24 18.41
N ILE A 56 -14.05 -3.03 18.95
CA ILE A 56 -12.94 -3.61 18.20
C ILE A 56 -13.05 -5.13 18.17
N PHE A 57 -13.11 -5.69 16.98
CA PHE A 57 -13.22 -7.12 16.74
C PHE A 57 -12.05 -7.60 15.88
N LEU A 58 -11.25 -8.49 16.44
CA LEU A 58 -10.12 -9.11 15.74
C LEU A 58 -10.52 -10.49 15.24
N CYS A 59 -10.38 -10.72 13.95
CA CYS A 59 -10.72 -11.95 13.28
C CYS A 59 -9.46 -12.60 12.68
N GLU A 60 -8.95 -13.61 13.35
CA GLU A 60 -7.83 -14.40 12.83
C GLU A 60 -8.35 -15.41 11.79
N VAL A 61 -7.79 -15.39 10.59
CA VAL A 61 -8.22 -16.19 9.44
C VAL A 61 -7.19 -17.28 9.17
N GLU A 62 -7.62 -18.53 9.11
CA GLU A 62 -6.79 -19.65 8.64
C GLU A 62 -6.59 -19.51 7.12
N GLY A 63 -5.50 -18.86 6.71
CA GLY A 63 -5.23 -18.59 5.30
C GLY A 63 -4.14 -17.56 5.09
N THR A 64 -4.23 -16.88 3.96
CA THR A 64 -3.31 -15.81 3.52
C THR A 64 -3.96 -14.43 3.68
N PHE A 65 -3.18 -13.40 3.42
CA PHE A 65 -3.72 -12.03 3.34
C PHE A 65 -4.74 -11.88 2.20
N ASP A 66 -4.52 -12.59 1.09
CA ASP A 66 -5.44 -12.57 -0.05
C ASP A 66 -6.79 -13.22 0.30
N ASP A 67 -6.78 -14.26 1.14
CA ASP A 67 -8.02 -14.85 1.66
C ASP A 67 -8.79 -13.86 2.53
N CYS A 68 -8.10 -13.11 3.39
CA CYS A 68 -8.71 -12.03 4.17
C CYS A 68 -9.32 -10.95 3.25
N GLN A 69 -8.60 -10.55 2.20
CA GLN A 69 -9.10 -9.57 1.23
C GLN A 69 -10.31 -10.10 0.45
N LYS A 70 -10.30 -11.38 0.08
CA LYS A 70 -11.43 -12.02 -0.59
C LYS A 70 -12.68 -11.97 0.26
N ILE A 71 -12.60 -12.33 1.54
CA ILE A 71 -13.72 -12.24 2.48
C ILE A 71 -14.29 -10.82 2.51
N VAL A 72 -13.43 -9.80 2.63
CA VAL A 72 -13.87 -8.40 2.63
C VAL A 72 -14.56 -8.02 1.32
N LYS A 73 -13.99 -8.42 0.18
CA LYS A 73 -14.58 -8.16 -1.14
C LYS A 73 -15.94 -8.86 -1.31
N ASP A 74 -16.05 -10.11 -0.88
CA ASP A 74 -17.29 -10.88 -1.00
C ASP A 74 -18.42 -10.27 -0.15
N ILE A 75 -18.12 -9.81 1.08
CA ILE A 75 -19.08 -9.07 1.92
C ILE A 75 -19.52 -7.77 1.25
N LEU A 76 -18.59 -7.02 0.64
CA LEU A 76 -18.91 -5.74 0.00
C LEU A 76 -19.65 -5.90 -1.34
N LYS A 77 -19.51 -7.04 -2.03
CA LYS A 77 -20.28 -7.36 -3.24
C LYS A 77 -21.76 -7.57 -2.95
N ASP A 78 -22.09 -8.07 -1.76
CA ASP A 78 -23.48 -8.13 -1.31
C ASP A 78 -23.92 -6.73 -0.84
N THR A 79 -24.43 -5.95 -1.80
CA THR A 79 -24.80 -4.56 -1.57
C THR A 79 -25.96 -4.41 -0.59
N ASP A 80 -26.92 -5.33 -0.61
CA ASP A 80 -28.09 -5.28 0.28
C ASP A 80 -27.65 -5.55 1.72
N TYR A 81 -26.82 -6.56 1.94
CA TYR A 81 -26.24 -6.87 3.24
C TYR A 81 -25.37 -5.72 3.76
N SER A 82 -24.50 -5.17 2.91
CA SER A 82 -23.59 -4.09 3.26
C SER A 82 -24.33 -2.80 3.61
N MET A 83 -25.35 -2.45 2.85
CA MET A 83 -26.18 -1.26 3.14
C MET A 83 -27.03 -1.44 4.41
N HIS A 84 -27.66 -2.60 4.59
CA HIS A 84 -28.46 -2.89 5.78
C HIS A 84 -27.64 -2.80 7.05
N ASN A 85 -26.41 -3.30 7.04
CA ASN A 85 -25.52 -3.32 8.18
C ASN A 85 -24.57 -2.11 8.25
N ASN A 86 -24.72 -1.10 7.39
CA ASN A 86 -23.84 0.07 7.30
C ASN A 86 -22.35 -0.30 7.24
N ILE A 87 -22.01 -1.29 6.40
CA ILE A 87 -20.62 -1.77 6.24
C ILE A 87 -19.85 -0.84 5.31
N SER A 88 -18.63 -0.51 5.70
CA SER A 88 -17.66 0.21 4.88
C SER A 88 -16.29 -0.41 5.04
N ALA A 89 -15.46 -0.33 4.02
CA ALA A 89 -14.11 -0.88 4.06
C ALA A 89 -13.06 0.17 4.40
N VAL A 90 -12.06 -0.27 5.17
CA VAL A 90 -10.80 0.46 5.33
C VAL A 90 -9.70 -0.37 4.66
N ASN A 91 -9.25 0.06 3.49
CA ASN A 91 -8.18 -0.63 2.78
C ASN A 91 -7.18 0.36 2.15
N SER A 92 -6.07 -0.17 1.65
CA SER A 92 -5.00 0.62 1.03
C SER A 92 -5.41 1.29 -0.28
N ILE A 93 -6.48 0.83 -0.94
CA ILE A 93 -6.98 1.39 -2.20
C ILE A 93 -7.93 2.58 -2.00
N ASN A 94 -8.28 2.94 -0.76
CA ASN A 94 -9.17 4.06 -0.52
C ASN A 94 -8.51 5.37 -0.97
N TRP A 95 -9.17 6.07 -1.92
CA TRP A 95 -8.65 7.33 -2.48
C TRP A 95 -8.40 8.41 -1.43
N ALA A 96 -9.25 8.49 -0.40
CA ALA A 96 -9.06 9.45 0.69
C ALA A 96 -7.73 9.22 1.42
N ARG A 97 -7.27 7.97 1.56
CA ARG A 97 -5.95 7.69 2.15
C ARG A 97 -4.82 8.22 1.29
N ILE A 98 -4.90 8.06 -0.03
CA ILE A 98 -3.89 8.54 -0.98
C ILE A 98 -3.80 10.07 -0.93
N ILE A 99 -4.94 10.76 -0.99
CA ILE A 99 -4.96 12.23 -0.91
C ILE A 99 -4.38 12.73 0.41
N ILE A 100 -4.71 12.11 1.53
CA ILE A 100 -4.14 12.51 2.83
C ILE A 100 -2.64 12.21 2.90
N GLN A 101 -2.17 11.12 2.31
CA GLN A 101 -0.74 10.78 2.25
C GLN A 101 0.06 11.78 1.41
N SER A 102 -0.54 12.49 0.45
CA SER A 102 0.16 13.54 -0.29
C SER A 102 0.71 14.65 0.62
N VAL A 103 0.09 14.87 1.78
CA VAL A 103 0.54 15.84 2.79
C VAL A 103 1.97 15.54 3.27
N TYR A 104 2.38 14.27 3.34
CA TYR A 104 3.74 13.89 3.75
C TYR A 104 4.80 14.48 2.81
N TYR A 105 4.53 14.46 1.51
CA TYR A 105 5.43 14.97 0.48
C TYR A 105 5.53 16.50 0.53
N PHE A 106 4.40 17.20 0.61
CA PHE A 106 4.38 18.66 0.75
C PHE A 106 5.02 19.10 2.07
N TYR A 107 4.67 18.47 3.18
CA TYR A 107 5.23 18.79 4.49
C TYR A 107 6.74 18.58 4.53
N THR A 108 7.23 17.45 4.02
CA THR A 108 8.65 17.15 3.95
C THR A 108 9.37 18.16 3.05
N PHE A 109 8.83 18.44 1.88
CA PHE A 109 9.42 19.42 0.97
C PHE A 109 9.56 20.79 1.62
N ILE A 110 8.50 21.30 2.24
CA ILE A 110 8.48 22.65 2.85
C ILE A 110 9.47 22.74 4.03
N ASN A 111 9.59 21.70 4.82
CA ASN A 111 10.40 21.75 6.05
C ASN A 111 11.87 21.34 5.86
N PHE A 112 12.20 20.56 4.81
CA PHE A 112 13.56 20.04 4.63
C PHE A 112 14.24 20.54 3.35
N THR A 113 13.60 21.42 2.57
CA THR A 113 14.20 22.00 1.37
C THR A 113 14.55 23.45 1.60
N GLU A 114 15.82 23.80 1.54
CA GLU A 114 16.29 25.17 1.75
C GLU A 114 15.86 26.16 0.66
N ARG A 115 15.58 25.67 -0.54
CA ARG A 115 15.14 26.46 -1.70
C ARG A 115 14.00 25.78 -2.43
N ALA A 116 12.92 26.50 -2.65
CA ALA A 116 11.75 26.03 -3.40
C ALA A 116 12.05 25.59 -4.86
N SER A 117 13.19 26.00 -5.42
CA SER A 117 13.63 25.63 -6.76
C SER A 117 14.38 24.30 -6.84
N ASN A 118 14.77 23.71 -5.71
CA ASN A 118 15.50 22.44 -5.68
C ASN A 118 14.51 21.27 -5.87
N LYS A 119 14.77 20.45 -6.88
CA LYS A 119 14.04 19.20 -7.03
C LYS A 119 14.55 18.18 -6.00
N VAL A 120 13.64 17.42 -5.40
CA VAL A 120 13.94 16.41 -4.38
C VAL A 120 13.65 15.00 -4.86
N ASN A 121 14.37 14.03 -4.31
CA ASN A 121 14.06 12.62 -4.48
C ASN A 121 13.40 12.10 -3.21
N PHE A 122 12.36 11.28 -3.36
CA PHE A 122 11.75 10.55 -2.26
C PHE A 122 11.98 9.07 -2.43
N SER A 123 12.63 8.43 -1.46
CA SER A 123 12.74 6.97 -1.40
C SER A 123 11.62 6.43 -0.50
N VAL A 124 10.78 5.60 -1.08
CA VAL A 124 9.55 5.13 -0.45
C VAL A 124 9.54 3.61 -0.39
N PRO A 125 9.61 2.99 0.81
CA PRO A 125 9.36 1.57 0.96
C PRO A 125 7.96 1.22 0.43
N THR A 126 7.89 0.34 -0.56
CA THR A 126 6.69 0.20 -1.36
C THR A 126 6.21 -1.25 -1.45
N GLY A 127 5.02 -1.52 -0.88
CA GLY A 127 4.25 -2.75 -1.11
C GLY A 127 3.04 -2.47 -2.02
N ASN A 128 1.94 -1.99 -1.44
CA ASN A 128 0.67 -1.73 -2.13
C ASN A 128 0.63 -0.50 -3.06
N PHE A 129 1.76 0.16 -3.26
CA PHE A 129 1.91 1.34 -4.12
C PHE A 129 1.10 2.57 -3.68
N GLY A 130 0.50 2.58 -2.50
CA GLY A 130 -0.39 3.66 -2.04
C GLY A 130 0.35 4.95 -1.73
N ASP A 131 1.38 4.88 -0.88
CA ASP A 131 2.15 6.04 -0.45
C ASP A 131 2.92 6.66 -1.63
N ILE A 132 3.67 5.86 -2.39
CA ILE A 132 4.42 6.40 -3.54
C ILE A 132 3.50 6.95 -4.64
N TYR A 133 2.27 6.41 -4.77
CA TYR A 133 1.26 7.00 -5.66
C TYR A 133 0.76 8.36 -5.14
N ALA A 134 0.68 8.56 -3.84
CA ALA A 134 0.44 9.88 -3.26
C ALA A 134 1.58 10.87 -3.57
N GLY A 135 2.83 10.39 -3.60
CA GLY A 135 3.96 11.15 -4.12
C GLY A 135 3.81 11.52 -5.60
N TYR A 136 3.33 10.58 -6.41
CA TYR A 136 3.04 10.84 -7.82
C TYR A 136 1.91 11.86 -8.01
N VAL A 137 0.85 11.79 -7.21
CA VAL A 137 -0.20 12.82 -7.18
C VAL A 137 0.40 14.17 -6.80
N SER A 138 1.28 14.22 -5.80
CA SER A 138 1.98 15.46 -5.39
C SER A 138 2.84 16.03 -6.52
N TYR A 139 3.55 15.18 -7.26
CA TYR A 139 4.28 15.57 -8.47
C TYR A 139 3.33 16.17 -9.53
N LYS A 140 2.21 15.53 -9.80
CA LYS A 140 1.18 16.04 -10.73
C LYS A 140 0.56 17.37 -10.27
N MET A 141 0.51 17.62 -8.97
CA MET A 141 0.08 18.90 -8.38
C MET A 141 1.15 19.99 -8.47
N GLY A 142 2.35 19.69 -8.97
CA GLY A 142 3.42 20.64 -9.19
C GLY A 142 4.50 20.66 -8.10
N LEU A 143 4.50 19.74 -7.15
CA LEU A 143 5.59 19.63 -6.19
C LEU A 143 6.91 19.30 -6.92
N PRO A 144 8.02 20.04 -6.69
CA PRO A 144 9.29 19.85 -7.39
C PRO A 144 9.98 18.52 -7.03
N ILE A 145 9.40 17.41 -7.48
CA ILE A 145 9.96 16.06 -7.33
C ILE A 145 10.84 15.76 -8.54
N ASN A 146 12.05 15.28 -8.29
CA ASN A 146 12.95 14.79 -9.33
C ASN A 146 12.70 13.30 -9.60
N LYS A 147 12.74 12.47 -8.55
CA LYS A 147 12.43 11.03 -8.64
C LYS A 147 11.66 10.55 -7.41
N LEU A 148 10.74 9.66 -7.68
CA LEU A 148 10.09 8.77 -6.71
C LEU A 148 10.77 7.40 -6.79
N ILE A 149 11.48 7.01 -5.75
CA ILE A 149 12.29 5.79 -5.72
C ILE A 149 11.47 4.68 -5.07
N VAL A 150 11.00 3.74 -5.87
CA VAL A 150 10.30 2.53 -5.40
C VAL A 150 11.33 1.61 -4.75
N ALA A 151 11.30 1.51 -3.43
CA ALA A 151 12.16 0.60 -2.68
C ALA A 151 11.35 -0.65 -2.29
N THR A 152 11.77 -1.83 -2.75
CA THR A 152 11.11 -3.10 -2.45
C THR A 152 12.04 -4.04 -1.69
N ASN A 153 11.48 -5.04 -1.03
CA ASN A 153 12.22 -6.21 -0.59
C ASN A 153 12.30 -7.25 -1.74
N GLU A 154 12.58 -8.50 -1.42
CA GLU A 154 12.67 -9.60 -2.38
C GLU A 154 11.35 -9.87 -3.12
N ASN A 155 10.23 -9.35 -2.62
CA ASN A 155 8.94 -9.31 -3.33
C ASN A 155 8.92 -8.08 -4.26
N ASP A 156 9.61 -8.21 -5.37
CA ASP A 156 10.07 -7.10 -6.20
C ASP A 156 9.24 -6.82 -7.47
N ILE A 157 7.97 -7.19 -7.49
CA ILE A 157 7.12 -7.02 -8.67
C ILE A 157 7.16 -5.60 -9.27
N LEU A 158 7.10 -4.58 -8.40
CA LEU A 158 7.17 -3.18 -8.82
C LEU A 158 8.54 -2.80 -9.39
N ASN A 159 9.63 -3.28 -8.76
CA ASN A 159 10.98 -3.04 -9.27
C ASN A 159 11.19 -3.69 -10.65
N ARG A 160 10.69 -4.91 -10.85
CA ARG A 160 10.73 -5.59 -12.16
C ARG A 160 9.93 -4.82 -13.20
N PHE A 161 8.73 -4.35 -12.85
CA PHE A 161 7.92 -3.53 -13.74
C PHE A 161 8.64 -2.24 -14.15
N MET A 162 9.19 -1.48 -13.21
CA MET A 162 9.90 -0.22 -13.50
C MET A 162 11.12 -0.43 -14.41
N LYS A 163 11.75 -1.60 -14.33
CA LYS A 163 12.92 -1.96 -15.17
C LYS A 163 12.56 -2.49 -16.55
N SER A 164 11.49 -3.26 -16.66
CA SER A 164 11.20 -4.04 -17.88
C SER A 164 9.86 -3.73 -18.54
N GLY A 165 8.99 -2.95 -17.92
CA GLY A 165 7.61 -2.74 -18.36
C GLY A 165 6.70 -3.96 -18.14
N VAL A 166 7.21 -5.02 -17.48
CA VAL A 166 6.47 -6.26 -17.24
C VAL A 166 6.08 -6.36 -15.77
N TYR A 167 4.78 -6.34 -15.51
CA TYR A 167 4.19 -6.56 -14.20
C TYR A 167 3.69 -8.00 -14.12
N GLU A 168 4.44 -8.85 -13.44
CA GLU A 168 4.19 -10.29 -13.39
C GLU A 168 4.27 -10.81 -11.96
N SER A 169 3.17 -11.41 -11.48
CA SER A 169 3.06 -11.98 -10.14
C SER A 169 3.94 -13.23 -10.00
N LYS A 170 4.57 -13.38 -8.84
CA LYS A 170 5.37 -14.55 -8.45
C LYS A 170 4.93 -15.05 -7.06
N THR A 171 5.48 -16.16 -6.64
CA THR A 171 5.29 -16.65 -5.27
C THR A 171 5.83 -15.63 -4.27
N VAL A 172 5.03 -15.34 -3.24
CA VAL A 172 5.42 -14.43 -2.16
C VAL A 172 6.52 -15.06 -1.32
N ILE A 173 7.61 -14.33 -1.12
CA ILE A 173 8.71 -14.70 -0.21
C ILE A 173 8.44 -14.06 1.15
N LYS A 174 8.44 -14.87 2.22
CA LYS A 174 8.28 -14.35 3.58
C LYS A 174 9.57 -13.68 4.05
N THR A 175 9.46 -12.41 4.43
CA THR A 175 10.58 -11.61 4.94
C THR A 175 10.32 -11.12 6.37
N SER A 176 11.27 -10.39 6.96
CA SER A 176 11.06 -9.69 8.23
C SER A 176 10.23 -8.39 8.10
N SER A 177 9.80 -8.04 6.88
CA SER A 177 8.95 -6.88 6.58
C SER A 177 7.62 -7.32 5.95
N PRO A 178 6.75 -8.03 6.71
CA PRO A 178 5.57 -8.70 6.14
C PRO A 178 4.58 -7.75 5.45
N SER A 179 4.54 -6.47 5.81
CA SER A 179 3.71 -5.45 5.15
C SER A 179 4.16 -5.15 3.71
N MET A 180 5.39 -5.53 3.35
CA MET A 180 5.96 -5.37 2.02
C MET A 180 6.01 -6.70 1.23
N ASP A 181 5.61 -7.83 1.84
CA ASP A 181 5.59 -9.15 1.20
C ASP A 181 4.38 -9.26 0.26
N ILE A 182 4.43 -8.48 -0.83
CA ILE A 182 3.33 -8.27 -1.76
C ILE A 182 3.80 -8.53 -3.19
N GLN A 183 3.04 -9.34 -3.92
CA GLN A 183 3.23 -9.62 -5.35
C GLN A 183 2.07 -9.09 -6.22
N VAL A 184 1.06 -8.43 -5.60
CA VAL A 184 0.00 -7.71 -6.30
C VAL A 184 -0.26 -6.40 -5.56
N ALA A 185 0.29 -5.31 -6.11
CA ALA A 185 0.17 -3.99 -5.50
C ALA A 185 -1.20 -3.37 -5.83
N SER A 186 -2.05 -3.23 -4.82
CA SER A 186 -3.47 -2.84 -4.97
C SER A 186 -3.71 -1.45 -5.59
N ASN A 187 -2.71 -0.57 -5.62
CA ASN A 187 -2.82 0.76 -6.27
C ASN A 187 -2.06 0.85 -7.59
N PHE A 188 -1.48 -0.25 -8.09
CA PHE A 188 -0.78 -0.27 -9.37
C PHE A 188 -1.72 0.08 -10.54
N GLU A 189 -2.96 -0.38 -10.49
CA GLU A 189 -3.99 -0.08 -11.49
C GLU A 189 -4.16 1.43 -11.70
N ARG A 190 -3.97 2.26 -10.68
CA ARG A 190 -4.04 3.73 -10.79
C ARG A 190 -2.92 4.30 -11.65
N LEU A 191 -1.69 3.79 -11.47
CA LEU A 191 -0.57 4.16 -12.32
C LEU A 191 -0.80 3.66 -13.74
N LEU A 192 -1.27 2.44 -13.89
CA LEU A 192 -1.58 1.84 -15.19
C LEU A 192 -2.61 2.69 -15.95
N PHE A 193 -3.67 3.14 -15.28
CA PHE A 193 -4.67 4.04 -15.85
C PHE A 193 -4.05 5.35 -16.38
N ASP A 194 -3.17 5.97 -15.59
CA ASP A 194 -2.47 7.19 -16.03
C ASP A 194 -1.53 6.93 -17.21
N ILE A 195 -0.80 5.82 -17.21
CA ILE A 195 0.11 5.42 -18.30
C ILE A 195 -0.66 5.18 -19.60
N LEU A 196 -1.85 4.58 -19.51
CA LEU A 196 -2.74 4.30 -20.62
C LEU A 196 -3.62 5.51 -20.98
N ASN A 197 -3.13 6.73 -20.75
CA ASN A 197 -3.79 7.99 -21.08
C ASN A 197 -5.23 8.09 -20.53
N GLN A 198 -5.46 7.54 -19.35
CA GLN A 198 -6.77 7.52 -18.65
C GLN A 198 -7.86 6.76 -19.43
N SER A 199 -7.46 5.78 -20.23
CA SER A 199 -8.38 4.91 -20.96
C SER A 199 -8.98 3.84 -20.03
N ASN A 200 -10.25 3.99 -19.67
CA ASN A 200 -10.99 2.99 -18.89
C ASN A 200 -11.00 1.61 -19.56
N THR A 201 -11.16 1.58 -20.88
CA THR A 201 -11.24 0.33 -21.64
C THR A 201 -9.93 -0.43 -21.64
N GLU A 202 -8.81 0.26 -21.94
CA GLU A 202 -7.49 -0.37 -21.97
C GLU A 202 -7.05 -0.82 -20.58
N THR A 203 -7.33 -0.01 -19.55
CA THR A 203 -7.01 -0.37 -18.17
C THR A 203 -7.79 -1.60 -17.74
N LYS A 204 -9.09 -1.66 -18.03
CA LYS A 204 -9.95 -2.80 -17.72
C LYS A 204 -9.44 -4.07 -18.39
N VAL A 205 -9.19 -4.02 -19.70
CA VAL A 205 -8.66 -5.17 -20.47
C VAL A 205 -7.30 -5.62 -19.91
N SER A 206 -6.43 -4.69 -19.55
CA SER A 206 -5.13 -5.01 -18.97
C SER A 206 -5.26 -5.71 -17.61
N MET A 207 -6.20 -5.26 -16.77
CA MET A 207 -6.43 -5.87 -15.46
C MET A 207 -7.12 -7.24 -15.57
N GLU A 208 -8.05 -7.41 -16.50
CA GLU A 208 -8.66 -8.71 -16.80
C GLU A 208 -7.60 -9.71 -17.30
N ASN A 209 -6.72 -9.30 -18.19
CA ASN A 209 -5.59 -10.11 -18.64
C ASN A 209 -4.65 -10.48 -17.47
N PHE A 210 -4.46 -9.57 -16.53
CA PHE A 210 -3.67 -9.85 -15.32
C PHE A 210 -4.34 -10.89 -14.43
N GLU A 211 -5.66 -10.81 -14.25
CA GLU A 211 -6.41 -11.80 -13.47
C GLU A 211 -6.33 -13.21 -14.09
N GLU A 212 -6.30 -13.31 -15.43
CA GLU A 212 -6.22 -14.59 -16.15
C GLU A 212 -4.80 -15.16 -16.24
N SER A 213 -3.81 -14.31 -16.56
CA SER A 213 -2.43 -14.74 -16.88
C SER A 213 -1.40 -14.45 -15.80
N GLY A 214 -1.74 -13.62 -14.80
CA GLY A 214 -0.80 -13.11 -13.80
C GLY A 214 0.21 -12.09 -14.34
N LYS A 215 -0.01 -11.55 -15.57
CA LYS A 215 0.98 -10.72 -16.26
C LYS A 215 0.36 -9.58 -17.05
N ILE A 216 0.99 -8.38 -16.96
CA ILE A 216 0.74 -7.22 -17.82
C ILE A 216 2.09 -6.79 -18.43
N SER A 217 2.05 -6.32 -19.68
CA SER A 217 3.20 -5.68 -20.33
C SER A 217 2.76 -4.35 -20.93
N ILE A 218 3.57 -3.32 -20.76
CA ILE A 218 3.35 -2.01 -21.39
C ILE A 218 4.36 -1.79 -22.53
N SER A 219 4.05 -0.84 -23.41
CA SER A 219 4.97 -0.44 -24.49
C SER A 219 6.21 0.26 -23.92
N GLU A 220 7.33 0.27 -24.69
CA GLU A 220 8.54 1.01 -24.30
C GLU A 220 8.26 2.51 -24.16
N GLU A 221 7.43 3.10 -25.03
CA GLU A 221 7.00 4.50 -24.91
C GLU A 221 6.35 4.79 -23.55
N ASN A 222 5.47 3.90 -23.09
CA ASN A 222 4.82 4.05 -21.78
C ASN A 222 5.81 3.80 -20.63
N LEU A 223 6.76 2.90 -20.81
CA LEU A 223 7.80 2.65 -19.81
C LEU A 223 8.73 3.86 -19.64
N GLU A 224 9.07 4.56 -20.71
CA GLU A 224 9.85 5.82 -20.63
C GLU A 224 9.09 6.89 -19.85
N LYS A 225 7.79 7.07 -20.05
CA LYS A 225 6.96 7.98 -19.23
C LYS A 225 7.02 7.63 -17.74
N VAL A 226 7.00 6.34 -17.40
CA VAL A 226 7.18 5.89 -16.01
C VAL A 226 8.57 6.26 -15.49
N ARG A 227 9.61 6.00 -16.27
CA ARG A 227 11.00 6.27 -15.91
C ARG A 227 11.33 7.75 -15.75
N GLU A 228 10.56 8.65 -16.37
CA GLU A 228 10.71 10.10 -16.13
C GLU A 228 10.52 10.48 -14.66
N VAL A 229 9.57 9.85 -13.98
CA VAL A 229 9.20 10.18 -12.60
C VAL A 229 9.72 9.15 -11.62
N PHE A 230 9.69 7.87 -11.99
CA PHE A 230 10.04 6.78 -11.09
C PHE A 230 11.44 6.23 -11.35
N SER A 231 12.05 5.76 -10.29
CA SER A 231 13.17 4.81 -10.32
C SER A 231 12.91 3.71 -9.30
N SER A 232 13.67 2.62 -9.33
CA SER A 232 13.40 1.53 -8.40
C SER A 232 14.64 0.75 -8.03
N ASN A 233 14.61 0.15 -6.86
CA ASN A 233 15.57 -0.85 -6.43
C ASN A 233 14.91 -1.87 -5.50
N SER A 234 15.50 -3.07 -5.42
CA SER A 234 15.13 -4.09 -4.45
C SER A 234 16.34 -4.46 -3.58
N SER A 235 16.10 -4.81 -2.33
CA SER A 235 17.15 -5.22 -1.40
C SER A 235 16.77 -6.52 -0.71
N SER A 236 17.74 -7.42 -0.56
CA SER A 236 17.58 -8.60 0.27
C SER A 236 17.58 -8.22 1.75
N MET A 237 17.03 -9.10 2.60
CA MET A 237 17.00 -8.86 4.05
C MET A 237 18.39 -8.73 4.66
N ASP A 238 19.38 -9.46 4.15
CA ASP A 238 20.77 -9.35 4.61
C ASP A 238 21.35 -7.96 4.33
N ILE A 239 21.09 -7.42 3.13
CA ILE A 239 21.52 -6.05 2.79
C ILE A 239 20.84 -5.03 3.71
N VAL A 240 19.54 -5.16 3.95
CA VAL A 240 18.79 -4.26 4.85
C VAL A 240 19.37 -4.30 6.26
N GLN A 241 19.58 -5.49 6.83
CA GLN A 241 20.13 -5.64 8.18
C GLN A 241 21.56 -5.09 8.31
N ASN A 242 22.42 -5.37 7.32
CA ASN A 242 23.78 -4.86 7.30
C ASN A 242 23.82 -3.34 7.14
N THR A 243 22.91 -2.77 6.32
CA THR A 243 22.78 -1.31 6.18
C THR A 243 22.36 -0.66 7.48
N ILE A 244 21.35 -1.21 8.18
CA ILE A 244 20.90 -0.71 9.49
C ILE A 244 22.06 -0.71 10.50
N LYS A 245 22.80 -1.80 10.60
CA LYS A 245 23.98 -1.89 11.48
C LYS A 245 25.03 -0.85 11.12
N SER A 246 25.38 -0.76 9.83
CA SER A 246 26.37 0.21 9.34
C SER A 246 25.98 1.66 9.61
N VAL A 247 24.71 2.02 9.41
CA VAL A 247 24.20 3.36 9.71
C VAL A 247 24.26 3.65 11.20
N LYS A 248 23.84 2.69 12.03
CA LYS A 248 23.96 2.82 13.49
C LYS A 248 25.39 3.04 13.94
N ASP A 249 26.33 2.23 13.45
CA ASP A 249 27.73 2.25 13.89
C ASP A 249 28.47 3.51 13.42
N ASN A 250 28.17 4.00 12.21
CA ASN A 250 28.86 5.14 11.61
C ASN A 250 28.24 6.50 11.94
N PHE A 251 26.93 6.56 12.20
CA PHE A 251 26.20 7.83 12.35
C PHE A 251 25.47 7.96 13.68
N SER A 252 25.51 6.94 14.54
CA SER A 252 24.80 6.90 15.83
C SER A 252 23.27 7.11 15.71
N TYR A 253 22.71 6.91 14.53
CA TYR A 253 21.26 6.90 14.32
C TYR A 253 20.72 5.48 14.48
N VAL A 254 19.53 5.38 15.08
CA VAL A 254 18.80 4.12 15.27
C VAL A 254 17.43 4.23 14.63
#